data_110b854b4f10369022f8c6b9ee4bc47f
#
_entry.id   110b854b4f10369022f8c6b9ee4bc47f
#
_cell.length_a   1.000
_cell.length_b   1.000
_cell.length_c   1.000
_cell.angle_alpha   90.00
_cell.angle_beta   90.00
_cell.angle_gamma   90.00
#
_symmetry.space_group_name_H-M   'P 1'
#
loop_
_entity.id
_entity.type
_entity.pdbx_description
1 polymer ?
#
loop_
_entity_poly.entity_id
_entity_poly.type
_entity_poly.pdbx_seq_one_letter_code
_entity_poly.pdbx_strand_id
1 'polypeptide(L)'
;MSLTVDIRKTYASAERRFALDVSFAATSQRVVLFGPSGAGKSLTLQAIAGLLTPDAGTIALDGETLFDAARGIDVPTRVRRVAYLFQDYALFPHLNVRQNIAFGLTPGLRNPRAKTLPPEVAYWLRAFELEALASQYPAQLSGGQKQRVALARALIAQPRILLLDEPFAALDGAMRQRMRHELAELQARLDIPMVLITHDPDDVAAFGDQVVQLSDGRVRTASAHAAWPTRVV
;
A
#
# COMPACT_ATOMS: atom_id res chain seq x y z
N MET A 1 11.00 11.12 -2.54
CA MET A 1 10.07 10.51 -3.53
C MET A 1 9.49 11.58 -4.44
N SER A 2 9.31 11.28 -5.71
CA SER A 2 8.53 12.12 -6.65
C SER A 2 7.51 11.21 -7.36
N LEU A 3 6.24 11.35 -7.01
CA LEU A 3 5.13 10.59 -7.61
C LEU A 3 4.19 11.54 -8.34
N THR A 4 4.01 11.33 -9.63
CA THR A 4 3.03 12.07 -10.45
C THR A 4 1.98 11.10 -10.95
N VAL A 5 0.72 11.42 -10.74
CA VAL A 5 -0.44 10.63 -11.17
C VAL A 5 -1.40 11.56 -11.89
N ASP A 6 -1.71 11.26 -13.14
CA ASP A 6 -2.76 11.91 -13.92
C ASP A 6 -3.47 10.83 -14.73
N ILE A 7 -4.58 10.31 -14.22
CA ILE A 7 -5.24 9.12 -14.77
C ILE A 7 -6.74 9.29 -14.87
N ARG A 8 -7.32 8.63 -15.88
CA ARG A 8 -8.76 8.48 -16.04
C ARG A 8 -9.12 7.02 -16.22
N LYS A 9 -10.21 6.60 -15.55
CA LYS A 9 -10.79 5.28 -15.69
C LYS A 9 -12.30 5.36 -15.55
N THR A 10 -13.02 4.76 -16.50
CA THR A 10 -14.47 4.71 -16.45
C THR A 10 -14.97 3.28 -16.24
N TYR A 11 -15.82 3.12 -15.25
CA TYR A 11 -16.58 1.90 -15.01
C TYR A 11 -18.04 2.18 -15.35
N ALA A 12 -18.61 1.42 -16.26
CA ALA A 12 -20.02 1.49 -16.62
C ALA A 12 -20.65 0.12 -16.47
N SER A 13 -21.74 0.03 -15.71
CA SER A 13 -22.66 -1.08 -15.68
C SER A 13 -24.05 -0.59 -16.11
N ALA A 14 -25.00 -1.49 -16.28
CA ALA A 14 -26.36 -1.11 -16.68
C ALA A 14 -27.03 -0.08 -15.74
N GLU A 15 -26.64 -0.08 -14.45
CA GLU A 15 -27.30 0.73 -13.41
C GLU A 15 -26.39 1.82 -12.81
N ARG A 16 -25.06 1.73 -12.97
CA ARG A 16 -24.13 2.67 -12.32
C ARG A 16 -22.97 3.02 -13.25
N ARG A 17 -22.61 4.29 -13.24
CA ARG A 17 -21.41 4.81 -13.88
C ARG A 17 -20.53 5.45 -12.82
N PHE A 18 -19.26 5.00 -12.74
CA PHE A 18 -18.25 5.64 -11.91
C PHE A 18 -17.09 6.08 -12.82
N ALA A 19 -16.67 7.33 -12.68
CA ALA A 19 -15.54 7.89 -13.41
C ALA A 19 -14.46 8.32 -12.42
N LEU A 20 -13.28 7.72 -12.52
CA LEU A 20 -12.07 8.15 -11.86
C LEU A 20 -11.38 9.18 -12.78
N ASP A 21 -11.11 10.37 -12.24
CA ASP A 21 -10.38 11.46 -12.91
C ASP A 21 -9.48 12.13 -11.86
N VAL A 22 -8.28 11.58 -11.69
CA VAL A 22 -7.37 11.88 -10.57
C VAL A 22 -6.07 12.45 -11.10
N SER A 23 -5.74 13.68 -10.69
CA SER A 23 -4.49 14.33 -11.02
C SER A 23 -3.85 14.93 -9.77
N PHE A 24 -2.63 14.51 -9.41
CA PHE A 24 -1.83 15.09 -8.33
C PHE A 24 -0.34 14.79 -8.51
N ALA A 25 0.49 15.62 -7.87
CA ALA A 25 1.91 15.37 -7.70
C ALA A 25 2.24 15.32 -6.20
N ALA A 26 3.13 14.42 -5.82
CA ALA A 26 3.58 14.25 -4.45
C ALA A 26 5.12 14.17 -4.40
N THR A 27 5.71 14.95 -3.50
CA THR A 27 7.17 14.99 -3.27
C THR A 27 7.55 14.57 -1.85
N SER A 28 6.58 14.38 -0.98
CA SER A 28 6.80 13.94 0.41
C SER A 28 7.05 12.44 0.50
N GLN A 29 7.71 12.01 1.60
CA GLN A 29 7.96 10.61 1.86
C GLN A 29 6.69 9.86 2.31
N ARG A 30 5.75 10.57 2.96
CA ARG A 30 4.51 10.00 3.45
C ARG A 30 3.33 10.77 2.84
N VAL A 31 2.58 10.09 1.98
CA VAL A 31 1.40 10.64 1.28
C VAL A 31 0.16 9.90 1.76
N VAL A 32 -0.87 10.63 2.12
CA VAL A 32 -2.17 10.05 2.49
C VAL A 32 -3.20 10.39 1.43
N LEU A 33 -3.85 9.37 0.87
CA LEU A 33 -5.07 9.51 0.07
C LEU A 33 -6.27 9.41 1.02
N PHE A 34 -6.90 10.53 1.31
CA PHE A 34 -8.01 10.65 2.24
C PHE A 34 -9.35 10.84 1.53
N GLY A 35 -10.41 10.27 2.08
CA GLY A 35 -11.77 10.49 1.57
C GLY A 35 -12.73 9.36 1.92
N PRO A 36 -14.05 9.54 1.62
CA PRO A 36 -15.07 8.54 1.94
C PRO A 36 -14.88 7.23 1.17
N SER A 37 -15.54 6.17 1.61
CA SER A 37 -15.62 4.91 0.87
C SER A 37 -16.24 5.17 -0.52
N GLY A 38 -15.70 4.49 -1.55
CA GLY A 38 -16.12 4.70 -2.93
C GLY A 38 -15.53 5.93 -3.64
N ALA A 39 -14.71 6.75 -2.97
CA ALA A 39 -14.09 7.94 -3.57
C ALA A 39 -13.05 7.64 -4.68
N GLY A 40 -12.68 6.37 -4.91
CA GLY A 40 -11.69 5.98 -5.92
C GLY A 40 -10.27 5.81 -5.39
N LYS A 41 -10.05 5.87 -4.07
CA LYS A 41 -8.72 5.75 -3.44
C LYS A 41 -8.01 4.43 -3.79
N SER A 42 -8.67 3.29 -3.57
CA SER A 42 -8.11 1.96 -3.87
C SER A 42 -7.84 1.78 -5.37
N LEU A 43 -8.71 2.30 -6.24
CA LEU A 43 -8.49 2.26 -7.69
C LEU A 43 -7.25 3.08 -8.10
N THR A 44 -7.05 4.24 -7.48
CA THR A 44 -5.84 5.06 -7.69
C THR A 44 -4.60 4.30 -7.25
N LEU A 45 -4.62 3.69 -6.07
CA LEU A 45 -3.49 2.92 -5.54
C LEU A 45 -3.19 1.68 -6.42
N GLN A 46 -4.22 0.98 -6.88
CA GLN A 46 -4.10 -0.15 -7.80
C GLN A 46 -3.51 0.25 -9.15
N ALA A 47 -3.88 1.44 -9.66
CA ALA A 47 -3.30 1.98 -10.89
C ALA A 47 -1.79 2.26 -10.72
N ILE A 48 -1.37 2.86 -9.60
CA ILE A 48 0.05 3.07 -9.28
C ILE A 48 0.78 1.74 -9.20
N ALA A 49 0.18 0.71 -8.60
CA ALA A 49 0.75 -0.63 -8.49
C ALA A 49 0.81 -1.40 -9.82
N GLY A 50 0.05 -0.99 -10.85
CA GLY A 50 -0.12 -1.73 -12.09
C GLY A 50 -1.05 -2.94 -11.97
N LEU A 51 -1.92 -2.92 -10.96
CA LEU A 51 -3.02 -3.89 -10.78
C LEU A 51 -4.28 -3.47 -11.53
N LEU A 52 -4.34 -2.21 -11.94
CA LEU A 52 -5.39 -1.60 -12.74
C LEU A 52 -4.74 -0.80 -13.86
N THR A 53 -5.13 -1.04 -15.10
CA THR A 53 -4.73 -0.23 -16.26
C THR A 53 -5.73 0.92 -16.45
N PRO A 54 -5.32 2.20 -16.32
CA PRO A 54 -6.17 3.35 -16.65
C PRO A 54 -6.56 3.39 -18.12
N ASP A 55 -7.65 4.11 -18.46
CA ASP A 55 -8.09 4.30 -19.84
C ASP A 55 -7.29 5.41 -20.53
N ALA A 56 -6.76 6.38 -19.75
CA ALA A 56 -5.95 7.49 -20.27
C ALA A 56 -5.07 8.06 -19.16
N GLY A 57 -4.07 8.84 -19.57
CA GLY A 57 -3.21 9.59 -18.66
C GLY A 57 -1.84 8.98 -18.45
N THR A 58 -1.16 9.37 -17.37
CA THR A 58 0.23 9.00 -17.05
C THR A 58 0.43 8.73 -15.56
N ILE A 59 1.38 7.84 -15.24
CA ILE A 59 1.90 7.62 -13.89
C ILE A 59 3.41 7.61 -13.97
N ALA A 60 4.08 8.43 -13.15
CA ALA A 60 5.53 8.43 -13.04
C ALA A 60 5.98 8.38 -11.57
N LEU A 61 7.04 7.64 -11.29
CA LEU A 61 7.67 7.54 -9.97
C LEU A 61 9.17 7.81 -10.12
N ASP A 62 9.67 8.81 -9.41
CA ASP A 62 11.08 9.26 -9.41
C ASP A 62 11.63 9.49 -10.84
N GLY A 63 10.80 10.10 -11.71
CA GLY A 63 11.12 10.41 -13.09
C GLY A 63 10.95 9.24 -14.07
N GLU A 64 10.71 8.03 -13.59
CA GLU A 64 10.41 6.86 -14.44
C GLU A 64 8.93 6.77 -14.76
N THR A 65 8.58 6.69 -16.05
CA THR A 65 7.21 6.48 -16.50
C THR A 65 6.79 5.03 -16.26
N LEU A 66 5.79 4.82 -15.39
CA LEU A 66 5.21 3.51 -15.09
C LEU A 66 4.01 3.19 -15.99
N PHE A 67 3.28 4.23 -16.40
CA PHE A 67 2.14 4.15 -17.30
C PHE A 67 2.05 5.41 -18.16
N ASP A 68 1.77 5.27 -19.43
CA ASP A 68 1.47 6.35 -20.36
C ASP A 68 0.60 5.82 -21.49
N ALA A 69 -0.68 6.16 -21.45
CA ALA A 69 -1.66 5.68 -22.44
C ALA A 69 -1.36 6.16 -23.86
N ALA A 70 -0.89 7.41 -24.02
CA ALA A 70 -0.59 7.98 -25.33
C ALA A 70 0.64 7.34 -25.98
N ARG A 71 1.60 6.90 -25.17
CA ARG A 71 2.84 6.25 -25.62
C ARG A 71 2.77 4.72 -25.61
N GLY A 72 1.65 4.14 -25.14
CA GLY A 72 1.48 2.69 -25.02
C GLY A 72 2.40 2.06 -23.98
N ILE A 73 2.81 2.82 -22.96
CA ILE A 73 3.66 2.32 -21.86
C ILE A 73 2.76 1.81 -20.73
N ASP A 74 2.90 0.54 -20.38
CA ASP A 74 2.28 -0.06 -19.17
C ASP A 74 3.28 -1.04 -18.55
N VAL A 75 4.07 -0.55 -17.60
CA VAL A 75 5.09 -1.34 -16.91
C VAL A 75 4.40 -2.40 -16.06
N PRO A 76 4.67 -3.70 -16.25
CA PRO A 76 4.04 -4.75 -15.47
C PRO A 76 4.30 -4.62 -13.96
N THR A 77 3.32 -4.94 -13.11
CA THR A 77 3.39 -4.84 -11.65
C THR A 77 4.70 -5.38 -11.06
N ARG A 78 5.14 -6.55 -11.52
CA ARG A 78 6.38 -7.19 -11.04
C ARG A 78 7.66 -6.39 -11.31
N VAL A 79 7.63 -5.46 -12.28
CA VAL A 79 8.78 -4.63 -12.69
C VAL A 79 8.76 -3.28 -11.99
N ARG A 80 7.58 -2.80 -11.58
CA ARG A 80 7.42 -1.49 -10.91
C ARG A 80 8.15 -1.39 -9.57
N ARG A 81 8.52 -2.53 -8.96
CA ARG A 81 9.16 -2.59 -7.63
C ARG A 81 8.36 -1.85 -6.56
N VAL A 82 7.04 -1.99 -6.59
CA VAL A 82 6.11 -1.45 -5.61
C VAL A 82 5.64 -2.58 -4.68
N ALA A 83 5.51 -2.31 -3.40
CA ALA A 83 4.86 -3.23 -2.47
C ALA A 83 3.43 -2.77 -2.23
N TYR A 84 2.48 -3.68 -2.31
CA TYR A 84 1.05 -3.41 -2.06
C TYR A 84 0.57 -4.21 -0.86
N LEU A 85 0.06 -3.52 0.15
CA LEU A 85 -0.61 -4.13 1.29
C LEU A 85 -2.13 -3.98 1.11
N PHE A 86 -2.80 -5.10 0.90
CA PHE A 86 -4.25 -5.17 0.79
C PHE A 86 -4.92 -5.03 2.16
N GLN A 87 -6.16 -4.57 2.19
CA GLN A 87 -6.96 -4.37 3.40
C GLN A 87 -7.12 -5.67 4.22
N ASP A 88 -7.20 -6.82 3.58
CA ASP A 88 -7.29 -8.15 4.19
C ASP A 88 -5.93 -8.84 4.37
N TYR A 89 -4.83 -8.08 4.14
CA TYR A 89 -3.44 -8.54 4.17
C TYR A 89 -3.08 -9.57 3.10
N ALA A 90 -4.02 -10.22 2.44
CA ALA A 90 -3.87 -11.22 1.38
C ALA A 90 -2.76 -12.26 1.68
N LEU A 91 -2.71 -12.77 2.91
CA LEU A 91 -1.77 -13.83 3.29
C LEU A 91 -2.20 -15.15 2.63
N PHE A 92 -1.21 -15.93 2.17
CA PHE A 92 -1.46 -17.26 1.62
C PHE A 92 -1.83 -18.22 2.75
N PRO A 93 -3.08 -18.72 2.82
CA PRO A 93 -3.55 -19.50 3.97
C PRO A 93 -2.86 -20.87 4.12
N HIS A 94 -2.32 -21.41 3.02
CA HIS A 94 -1.60 -22.68 2.97
C HIS A 94 -0.10 -22.56 3.23
N LEU A 95 0.42 -21.35 3.41
CA LEU A 95 1.82 -21.07 3.75
C LEU A 95 1.92 -20.60 5.20
N ASN A 96 2.93 -21.08 5.94
CA ASN A 96 3.24 -20.57 7.26
C ASN A 96 3.87 -19.16 7.20
N VAL A 97 4.09 -18.52 8.37
CA VAL A 97 4.63 -17.16 8.47
C VAL A 97 5.94 -17.00 7.68
N ARG A 98 6.93 -17.84 7.92
CA ARG A 98 8.23 -17.74 7.22
C ARG A 98 8.11 -17.96 5.72
N GLN A 99 7.20 -18.83 5.25
CA GLN A 99 6.94 -19.06 3.84
C GLN A 99 6.19 -17.88 3.21
N ASN A 100 5.22 -17.28 3.92
CA ASN A 100 4.58 -16.04 3.47
C ASN A 100 5.60 -14.93 3.25
N ILE A 101 6.53 -14.72 4.19
CA ILE A 101 7.59 -13.72 4.05
C ILE A 101 8.50 -14.06 2.86
N ALA A 102 8.98 -15.31 2.78
CA ALA A 102 9.86 -15.77 1.71
C ALA A 102 9.24 -15.66 0.30
N PHE A 103 7.89 -15.66 0.21
CA PHE A 103 7.19 -15.51 -1.06
C PHE A 103 7.52 -14.18 -1.76
N GLY A 104 7.82 -13.12 -1.00
CA GLY A 104 8.25 -11.83 -1.55
C GLY A 104 9.54 -11.89 -2.38
N LEU A 105 10.38 -12.90 -2.15
CA LEU A 105 11.62 -13.14 -2.92
C LEU A 105 11.46 -14.20 -4.02
N THR A 106 10.32 -14.89 -4.07
CA THR A 106 10.17 -16.05 -4.96
C THR A 106 9.69 -15.60 -6.34
N PRO A 107 10.47 -15.78 -7.42
CA PRO A 107 10.00 -15.47 -8.76
C PRO A 107 8.94 -16.48 -9.22
N GLY A 108 7.85 -15.95 -9.76
CA GLY A 108 6.75 -16.75 -10.34
C GLY A 108 5.78 -17.32 -9.29
N LEU A 109 5.06 -18.37 -9.66
CA LEU A 109 3.95 -18.96 -8.86
C LEU A 109 4.38 -20.15 -7.98
N ARG A 110 5.69 -20.33 -7.74
CA ARG A 110 6.17 -21.47 -6.93
C ARG A 110 6.15 -21.13 -5.44
N ASN A 111 5.60 -22.02 -4.63
CA ASN A 111 5.64 -21.86 -3.18
C ASN A 111 7.07 -22.02 -2.64
N PRO A 112 7.50 -21.15 -1.70
CA PRO A 112 8.79 -21.31 -1.03
C PRO A 112 8.87 -22.65 -0.29
N ARG A 113 9.97 -23.37 -0.48
CA ARG A 113 10.18 -24.66 0.24
C ARG A 113 10.57 -24.39 1.69
N ALA A 114 9.86 -24.99 2.65
CA ALA A 114 10.07 -24.75 4.07
C ALA A 114 11.51 -25.08 4.57
N LYS A 115 12.23 -25.99 3.87
CA LYS A 115 13.59 -26.44 4.27
C LYS A 115 14.73 -25.56 3.76
N THR A 116 14.48 -24.69 2.75
CA THR A 116 15.52 -23.89 2.08
C THR A 116 15.03 -22.46 1.90
N LEU A 117 14.88 -21.76 3.03
CA LEU A 117 14.49 -20.36 2.98
C LEU A 117 15.74 -19.46 2.91
N PRO A 118 15.65 -18.34 2.16
CA PRO A 118 16.71 -17.34 2.11
C PRO A 118 17.04 -16.80 3.52
N PRO A 119 18.32 -16.48 3.80
CA PRO A 119 18.75 -15.95 5.10
C PRO A 119 18.10 -14.63 5.47
N GLU A 120 17.67 -13.83 4.49
CA GLU A 120 16.95 -12.56 4.65
C GLU A 120 15.63 -12.76 5.41
N VAL A 121 14.99 -13.92 5.29
CA VAL A 121 13.75 -14.24 6.01
C VAL A 121 13.97 -14.19 7.53
N ALA A 122 15.12 -14.65 8.02
CA ALA A 122 15.44 -14.60 9.44
C ALA A 122 15.59 -13.16 9.95
N TYR A 123 16.14 -12.27 9.13
CA TYR A 123 16.19 -10.84 9.45
C TYR A 123 14.79 -10.26 9.63
N TRP A 124 13.90 -10.49 8.66
CA TRP A 124 12.53 -9.95 8.71
C TRP A 124 11.67 -10.57 9.80
N LEU A 125 11.86 -11.85 10.14
CA LEU A 125 11.22 -12.47 11.30
C LEU A 125 11.60 -11.74 12.59
N ARG A 126 12.89 -11.44 12.80
CA ARG A 126 13.35 -10.67 13.98
C ARG A 126 12.85 -9.23 13.97
N ALA A 127 12.99 -8.54 12.82
CA ALA A 127 12.61 -7.14 12.69
C ALA A 127 11.13 -6.88 13.01
N PHE A 128 10.27 -7.89 12.81
CA PHE A 128 8.83 -7.83 13.07
C PHE A 128 8.39 -8.67 14.28
N GLU A 129 9.32 -9.18 15.09
CA GLU A 129 9.03 -9.99 16.28
C GLU A 129 8.14 -11.21 15.97
N LEU A 130 8.43 -11.90 14.87
CA LEU A 130 7.66 -13.05 14.37
C LEU A 130 8.35 -14.39 14.55
N GLU A 131 9.51 -14.45 15.22
CA GLU A 131 10.34 -15.65 15.32
C GLU A 131 9.57 -16.82 15.97
N ALA A 132 8.89 -16.56 17.09
CA ALA A 132 8.08 -17.56 17.79
C ALA A 132 6.87 -18.05 16.97
N LEU A 133 6.46 -17.26 15.94
CA LEU A 133 5.31 -17.54 15.09
C LEU A 133 5.70 -18.13 13.73
N ALA A 134 6.99 -18.31 13.47
CA ALA A 134 7.54 -18.63 12.15
C ALA A 134 6.91 -19.87 11.48
N SER A 135 6.48 -20.86 12.28
CA SER A 135 5.83 -22.08 11.79
C SER A 135 4.31 -22.04 11.78
N GLN A 136 3.69 -20.98 12.33
CA GLN A 136 2.24 -20.85 12.39
C GLN A 136 1.67 -20.45 11.03
N TYR A 137 0.38 -20.80 10.82
CA TYR A 137 -0.38 -20.45 9.62
C TYR A 137 -1.26 -19.21 9.88
N PRO A 138 -1.68 -18.47 8.84
CA PRO A 138 -2.48 -17.24 8.98
C PRO A 138 -3.72 -17.39 9.86
N ALA A 139 -4.39 -18.54 9.85
CA ALA A 139 -5.56 -18.79 10.68
C ALA A 139 -5.27 -18.77 12.20
N GLN A 140 -4.01 -18.94 12.60
CA GLN A 140 -3.57 -18.98 13.99
C GLN A 140 -3.08 -17.62 14.50
N LEU A 141 -3.07 -16.60 13.64
CA LEU A 141 -2.52 -15.28 13.91
C LEU A 141 -3.60 -14.27 14.28
N SER A 142 -3.28 -13.35 15.22
CA SER A 142 -4.08 -12.16 15.46
C SER A 142 -4.01 -11.19 14.27
N GLY A 143 -4.92 -10.19 14.22
CA GLY A 143 -4.93 -9.17 13.18
C GLY A 143 -3.60 -8.43 13.04
N GLY A 144 -3.01 -7.95 14.16
CA GLY A 144 -1.72 -7.29 14.15
C GLY A 144 -0.56 -8.21 13.74
N GLN A 145 -0.59 -9.50 14.11
CA GLN A 145 0.40 -10.47 13.65
C GLN A 145 0.31 -10.70 12.13
N LYS A 146 -0.92 -10.82 11.58
CA LYS A 146 -1.14 -10.91 10.13
C LYS A 146 -0.60 -9.70 9.40
N GLN A 147 -0.83 -8.51 9.93
CA GLN A 147 -0.32 -7.26 9.36
C GLN A 147 1.21 -7.24 9.34
N ARG A 148 1.87 -7.59 10.46
CA ARG A 148 3.34 -7.67 10.52
C ARG A 148 3.91 -8.68 9.52
N VAL A 149 3.28 -9.84 9.35
CA VAL A 149 3.68 -10.82 8.33
C VAL A 149 3.53 -10.26 6.92
N ALA A 150 2.43 -9.56 6.61
CA ALA A 150 2.19 -8.98 5.31
C ALA A 150 3.18 -7.84 4.99
N LEU A 151 3.49 -6.99 5.98
CA LEU A 151 4.53 -5.96 5.85
C LEU A 151 5.91 -6.57 5.63
N ALA A 152 6.30 -7.58 6.41
CA ALA A 152 7.57 -8.29 6.21
C ALA A 152 7.67 -8.90 4.81
N ARG A 153 6.60 -9.54 4.31
CA ARG A 153 6.52 -10.07 2.95
C ARG A 153 6.67 -8.98 1.88
N ALA A 154 6.05 -7.84 2.10
CA ALA A 154 6.10 -6.72 1.18
C ALA A 154 7.50 -6.09 1.12
N LEU A 155 8.15 -5.93 2.27
CA LEU A 155 9.43 -5.22 2.41
C LEU A 155 10.65 -6.07 2.07
N ILE A 156 10.59 -7.40 2.21
CA ILE A 156 11.70 -8.29 1.86
C ILE A 156 12.08 -8.19 0.37
N ALA A 157 11.13 -7.80 -0.48
CA ALA A 157 11.35 -7.56 -1.90
C ALA A 157 12.09 -6.24 -2.21
N GLN A 158 12.47 -5.46 -1.20
CA GLN A 158 13.13 -4.15 -1.32
C GLN A 158 12.39 -3.22 -2.29
N PRO A 159 11.12 -2.89 -2.03
CA PRO A 159 10.35 -2.01 -2.88
C PRO A 159 10.87 -0.58 -2.81
N ARG A 160 10.65 0.21 -3.85
CA ARG A 160 10.94 1.66 -3.86
C ARG A 160 9.81 2.51 -3.29
N ILE A 161 8.62 1.94 -3.12
CA ILE A 161 7.45 2.59 -2.51
C ILE A 161 6.53 1.54 -1.89
N LEU A 162 5.94 1.88 -0.76
CA LEU A 162 4.96 1.07 -0.05
C LEU A 162 3.56 1.65 -0.24
N LEU A 163 2.64 0.86 -0.77
CA LEU A 163 1.26 1.22 -1.02
C LEU A 163 0.36 0.48 -0.03
N LEU A 164 -0.35 1.22 0.84
CA LEU A 164 -1.12 0.68 1.96
C LEU A 164 -2.62 1.00 1.78
N ASP A 165 -3.43 -0.02 1.57
CA ASP A 165 -4.87 0.13 1.37
C ASP A 165 -5.62 -0.13 2.68
N GLU A 166 -6.02 0.93 3.38
CA GLU A 166 -6.72 0.92 4.67
C GLU A 166 -6.08 -0.06 5.70
N PRO A 167 -4.79 0.05 6.00
CA PRO A 167 -4.06 -0.97 6.74
C PRO A 167 -4.56 -1.23 8.16
N PHE A 168 -5.31 -0.29 8.74
CA PHE A 168 -5.79 -0.37 10.12
C PHE A 168 -7.31 -0.60 10.24
N ALA A 169 -8.04 -0.70 9.13
CA ALA A 169 -9.50 -0.75 9.14
C ALA A 169 -10.07 -1.97 9.93
N ALA A 170 -9.38 -3.11 9.89
CA ALA A 170 -9.81 -4.34 10.54
C ALA A 170 -9.40 -4.47 12.02
N LEU A 171 -8.78 -3.42 12.61
CA LEU A 171 -8.24 -3.45 13.97
C LEU A 171 -9.15 -2.72 14.96
N ASP A 172 -9.22 -3.21 16.20
CA ASP A 172 -9.83 -2.47 17.32
C ASP A 172 -9.00 -1.23 17.69
N GLY A 173 -9.59 -0.32 18.49
CA GLY A 173 -8.99 0.99 18.78
C GLY A 173 -7.60 0.92 19.42
N ALA A 174 -7.39 0.03 20.40
CA ALA A 174 -6.10 -0.10 21.09
C ALA A 174 -5.03 -0.71 20.17
N MET A 175 -5.41 -1.74 19.41
CA MET A 175 -4.52 -2.38 18.44
C MET A 175 -4.17 -1.42 17.31
N ARG A 176 -5.13 -0.61 16.83
CA ARG A 176 -4.91 0.38 15.78
C ARG A 176 -3.86 1.42 16.19
N GLN A 177 -3.95 1.97 17.40
CA GLN A 177 -2.95 2.91 17.90
C GLN A 177 -1.55 2.29 17.98
N ARG A 178 -1.44 1.05 18.48
CA ARG A 178 -0.16 0.34 18.52
C ARG A 178 0.41 0.13 17.12
N MET A 179 -0.40 -0.31 16.17
CA MET A 179 0.05 -0.57 14.80
C MET A 179 0.42 0.70 14.04
N ARG A 180 -0.25 1.85 14.31
CA ARG A 180 0.20 3.15 13.80
C ARG A 180 1.61 3.48 14.26
N HIS A 181 1.86 3.32 15.56
CA HIS A 181 3.17 3.59 16.14
C HIS A 181 4.24 2.68 15.54
N GLU A 182 4.00 1.36 15.51
CA GLU A 182 4.90 0.38 14.92
C GLU A 182 5.21 0.69 13.43
N LEU A 183 4.19 1.06 12.65
CA LEU A 183 4.38 1.41 11.24
C LEU A 183 5.17 2.71 11.07
N ALA A 184 4.93 3.71 11.92
CA ALA A 184 5.65 4.99 11.88
C ALA A 184 7.13 4.78 12.21
N GLU A 185 7.45 4.02 13.26
CA GLU A 185 8.83 3.67 13.62
C GLU A 185 9.53 2.88 12.51
N LEU A 186 8.83 1.91 11.92
CA LEU A 186 9.34 1.10 10.83
C LEU A 186 9.66 1.95 9.60
N GLN A 187 8.74 2.82 9.20
CA GLN A 187 8.90 3.72 8.05
C GLN A 187 10.08 4.68 8.26
N ALA A 188 10.20 5.28 9.46
CA ALA A 188 11.32 6.13 9.81
C ALA A 188 12.67 5.39 9.77
N ARG A 189 12.71 4.13 10.21
CA ARG A 189 13.93 3.30 10.22
C ARG A 189 14.35 2.85 8.82
N LEU A 190 13.39 2.55 7.95
CA LEU A 190 13.65 2.01 6.61
C LEU A 190 13.76 3.10 5.54
N ASP A 191 13.30 4.31 5.85
CA ASP A 191 13.23 5.47 4.92
C ASP A 191 12.57 5.12 3.56
N ILE A 192 11.57 4.23 3.58
CA ILE A 192 10.84 3.84 2.38
C ILE A 192 9.66 4.78 2.19
N PRO A 193 9.54 5.42 1.02
CA PRO A 193 8.37 6.23 0.69
C PRO A 193 7.08 5.42 0.77
N MET A 194 5.99 6.06 1.21
CA MET A 194 4.70 5.38 1.30
C MET A 194 3.53 6.23 0.83
N VAL A 195 2.52 5.56 0.26
CA VAL A 195 1.18 6.11 0.02
C VAL A 195 0.20 5.27 0.82
N LEU A 196 -0.54 5.89 1.73
CA LEU A 196 -1.51 5.26 2.61
C LEU A 196 -2.91 5.75 2.27
N ILE A 197 -3.84 4.82 2.10
CA ILE A 197 -5.27 5.12 2.00
C ILE A 197 -5.90 5.01 3.37
N THR A 198 -6.69 6.01 3.74
CA THR A 198 -7.51 5.97 4.94
C THR A 198 -8.73 6.88 4.83
N HIS A 199 -9.69 6.67 5.70
CA HIS A 199 -10.79 7.58 6.01
C HIS A 199 -10.73 8.05 7.49
N ASP A 200 -9.69 7.65 8.24
CA ASP A 200 -9.50 7.97 9.66
C ASP A 200 -8.59 9.22 9.78
N PRO A 201 -9.07 10.31 10.43
CA PRO A 201 -8.27 11.51 10.65
C PRO A 201 -7.00 11.29 11.47
N ASP A 202 -6.98 10.30 12.37
CA ASP A 202 -5.81 10.00 13.19
C ASP A 202 -4.68 9.38 12.33
N ASP A 203 -5.02 8.63 11.27
CA ASP A 203 -4.02 8.13 10.32
C ASP A 203 -3.43 9.29 9.52
N VAL A 204 -4.26 10.28 9.15
CA VAL A 204 -3.79 11.52 8.50
C VAL A 204 -2.82 12.26 9.41
N ALA A 205 -3.16 12.40 10.71
CA ALA A 205 -2.28 13.05 11.68
C ALA A 205 -0.93 12.32 11.86
N ALA A 206 -0.94 10.99 11.79
CA ALA A 206 0.27 10.18 11.99
C ALA A 206 1.17 10.11 10.74
N PHE A 207 0.60 10.11 9.53
CA PHE A 207 1.32 9.77 8.29
C PHE A 207 1.20 10.80 7.17
N GLY A 208 0.42 11.85 7.34
CA GLY A 208 0.10 12.78 6.25
C GLY A 208 1.10 13.92 6.11
N ASP A 209 2.36 13.69 5.71
CA ASP A 209 3.23 14.81 5.31
C ASP A 209 2.62 15.59 4.14
N GLN A 210 1.97 14.87 3.23
CA GLN A 210 1.13 15.41 2.17
C GLN A 210 -0.19 14.66 2.13
N VAL A 211 -1.30 15.39 2.03
CA VAL A 211 -2.65 14.83 2.00
C VAL A 211 -3.31 15.15 0.66
N VAL A 212 -3.80 14.12 -0.01
CA VAL A 212 -4.59 14.22 -1.25
C VAL A 212 -6.01 13.78 -0.94
N GLN A 213 -6.93 14.72 -0.92
CA GLN A 213 -8.33 14.44 -0.66
C GLN A 213 -9.06 14.05 -1.94
N LEU A 214 -9.69 12.87 -1.91
CA LEU A 214 -10.53 12.37 -3.00
C LEU A 214 -12.01 12.37 -2.62
N SER A 215 -12.87 12.76 -3.56
CA SER A 215 -14.33 12.59 -3.50
C SER A 215 -14.85 12.37 -4.90
N ASP A 216 -15.78 11.42 -5.06
CA ASP A 216 -16.48 11.14 -6.32
C ASP A 216 -15.52 10.93 -7.51
N GLY A 217 -14.44 10.21 -7.30
CA GLY A 217 -13.44 9.90 -8.31
C GLY A 217 -12.51 11.05 -8.69
N ARG A 218 -12.50 12.16 -7.93
CA ARG A 218 -11.70 13.36 -8.25
C ARG A 218 -10.90 13.85 -7.06
N VAL A 219 -9.76 14.48 -7.32
CA VAL A 219 -9.00 15.22 -6.32
C VAL A 219 -9.72 16.52 -6.01
N ARG A 220 -9.98 16.77 -4.72
CA ARG A 220 -10.55 18.02 -4.21
C ARG A 220 -9.46 18.97 -3.76
N THR A 221 -8.51 18.47 -3.00
CA THR A 221 -7.34 19.20 -2.52
C THR A 221 -6.12 18.30 -2.49
N ALA A 222 -4.95 18.87 -2.75
CA ALA A 222 -3.67 18.22 -2.53
C ALA A 222 -2.76 19.24 -1.83
N SER A 223 -2.49 19.05 -0.54
CA SER A 223 -1.78 20.02 0.31
C SER A 223 -0.80 19.36 1.25
N ALA A 224 0.24 20.10 1.65
CA ALA A 224 1.08 19.70 2.76
C ALA A 224 0.26 19.67 4.07
N HIS A 225 0.66 18.82 5.02
CA HIS A 225 -0.05 18.59 6.29
C HIS A 225 -0.36 19.88 7.08
N ALA A 226 0.54 20.86 7.06
CA ALA A 226 0.35 22.15 7.75
C ALA A 226 -0.92 22.93 7.32
N ALA A 227 -1.48 22.60 6.16
CA ALA A 227 -2.71 23.20 5.63
C ALA A 227 -3.94 22.31 5.85
N TRP A 228 -3.79 21.12 6.50
CA TRP A 228 -4.90 20.22 6.75
C TRP A 228 -5.71 20.68 7.97
N PRO A 229 -7.02 20.90 7.84
CA PRO A 229 -7.85 21.29 8.98
C PRO A 229 -7.90 20.14 10.01
N THR A 230 -7.41 20.39 11.21
CA THR A 230 -7.33 19.43 12.33
C THR A 230 -8.71 19.07 12.92
N ARG A 231 -9.80 19.58 12.37
CA ARG A 231 -11.18 19.23 12.74
C ARG A 231 -12.06 19.14 11.49
N VAL A 232 -12.40 17.92 11.12
CA VAL A 232 -13.64 17.65 10.40
C VAL A 232 -14.67 17.37 11.47
N VAL A 233 -15.56 18.33 11.70
CA VAL A 233 -16.76 18.22 12.57
C VAL A 233 -17.74 17.25 11.95
#